data_a2bed485351fbce638afe181fb189d48
#
_entry.id   a2bed485351fbce638afe181fb189d48
#
_cell.length_a   1.000
_cell.length_b   1.000
_cell.length_c   1.000
_cell.angle_alpha   90.00
_cell.angle_beta   90.00
_cell.angle_gamma   90.00
#
_symmetry.space_group_name_H-M   'P 1'
#
loop_
_entity.id
_entity.type
_entity.pdbx_description
1 polymer ?
#
loop_
_entity_poly.entity_id
_entity_poly.type
_entity_poly.pdbx_seq_one_letter_code
_entity_poly.pdbx_strand_id
1 'polypeptide(L)'
;MPSKQSNVTWVTDRLAVGHAPMSHAELDALKSEGIDAIMNLCAEFCDLHEIQRQAGFEVYYMPVVDEEAPEMKELEQALSWLDEAVYLGKKVLIHCRHGIGRTGTVLNAYLLRRGLGHKLAGRKLKNMRSKPANFEQWWTIRRYGKKEGRLTIREPSLEMKNLVDLAPFLEDYAGLSGRVED
;
A
#
# COMPACT_ATOMS: atom_id res chain seq x y z
N MET A 1 -23.88 20.90 9.68
CA MET A 1 -23.91 19.62 8.95
C MET A 1 -22.72 18.81 9.40
N PRO A 2 -22.88 17.56 9.77
CA PRO A 2 -21.71 16.77 10.12
C PRO A 2 -20.81 16.68 8.89
N SER A 3 -19.55 17.06 9.04
CA SER A 3 -18.52 16.84 8.04
C SER A 3 -18.50 15.35 7.72
N LYS A 4 -18.72 14.98 6.47
CA LYS A 4 -18.55 13.60 6.02
C LYS A 4 -17.10 13.25 6.32
N GLN A 5 -16.89 12.44 7.34
CA GLN A 5 -15.58 11.92 7.69
C GLN A 5 -15.05 11.17 6.46
N SER A 6 -13.83 11.47 6.05
CA SER A 6 -13.18 10.70 5.01
C SER A 6 -12.95 9.28 5.52
N ASN A 7 -13.18 8.29 4.68
CA ASN A 7 -12.98 6.88 5.03
C ASN A 7 -11.52 6.47 4.81
N VAL A 8 -10.60 7.20 5.43
CA VAL A 8 -9.16 6.85 5.42
C VAL A 8 -8.74 6.24 6.75
N THR A 9 -7.77 5.36 6.69
CA THR A 9 -7.13 4.77 7.86
C THR A 9 -5.71 5.31 7.96
N TRP A 10 -5.41 6.03 9.02
CA TRP A 10 -4.05 6.52 9.29
C TRP A 10 -3.13 5.39 9.75
N VAL A 11 -2.03 5.22 9.04
CA VAL A 11 -0.96 4.25 9.37
C VAL A 11 0.10 4.91 10.24
N THR A 12 0.43 6.13 9.90
CA THR A 12 1.30 7.04 10.65
C THR A 12 0.66 8.42 10.67
N ASP A 13 1.27 9.38 11.31
CA ASP A 13 0.85 10.80 11.27
C ASP A 13 0.97 11.44 9.87
N ARG A 14 1.66 10.78 8.93
CA ARG A 14 1.89 11.28 7.57
C ARG A 14 1.46 10.33 6.46
N LEU A 15 0.97 9.15 6.79
CA LEU A 15 0.58 8.15 5.81
C LEU A 15 -0.79 7.58 6.15
N ALA A 16 -1.70 7.69 5.21
CA ALA A 16 -3.03 7.10 5.26
C ALA A 16 -3.27 6.17 4.08
N VAL A 17 -4.19 5.25 4.24
CA VAL A 17 -4.68 4.35 3.21
C VAL A 17 -6.21 4.39 3.16
N GLY A 18 -6.78 4.15 1.99
CA GLY A 18 -8.23 4.16 1.82
C GLY A 18 -8.69 3.74 0.43
N HIS A 19 -10.00 3.81 0.23
CA HIS A 19 -10.61 3.60 -1.07
C HIS A 19 -10.45 4.84 -1.98
N ALA A 20 -10.72 4.67 -3.28
CA ALA A 20 -10.73 5.78 -4.23
C ALA A 20 -11.78 6.83 -3.85
N PRO A 21 -11.42 8.12 -3.78
CA PRO A 21 -12.40 9.19 -3.62
C PRO A 21 -13.19 9.34 -4.94
N MET A 22 -14.49 9.14 -4.88
CA MET A 22 -15.36 9.08 -6.06
C MET A 22 -16.28 10.31 -6.19
N SER A 23 -16.06 11.36 -5.38
CA SER A 23 -16.80 12.62 -5.44
C SER A 23 -15.93 13.80 -5.03
N HIS A 24 -16.31 15.00 -5.47
CA HIS A 24 -15.65 16.23 -5.01
C HIS A 24 -15.78 16.43 -3.49
N ALA A 25 -16.89 16.00 -2.91
CA ALA A 25 -17.07 16.07 -1.45
C ALA A 25 -16.09 15.17 -0.70
N GLU A 26 -15.74 14.01 -1.25
CA GLU A 26 -14.69 13.15 -0.67
C GLU A 26 -13.30 13.75 -0.83
N LEU A 27 -13.00 14.38 -1.96
CA LEU A 27 -11.74 15.11 -2.15
C LEU A 27 -11.62 16.29 -1.18
N ASP A 28 -12.69 17.03 -0.95
CA ASP A 28 -12.72 18.13 0.03
C ASP A 28 -12.54 17.62 1.47
N ALA A 29 -13.12 16.46 1.77
CA ALA A 29 -12.92 15.81 3.08
C ALA A 29 -11.45 15.40 3.30
N LEU A 30 -10.78 14.84 2.29
CA LEU A 30 -9.36 14.51 2.33
C LEU A 30 -8.49 15.76 2.61
N LYS A 31 -8.78 16.87 1.94
CA LYS A 31 -8.09 18.16 2.21
C LYS A 31 -8.32 18.63 3.64
N SER A 32 -9.54 18.53 4.13
CA SER A 32 -9.89 18.91 5.49
C SER A 32 -9.15 18.10 6.56
N GLU A 33 -8.77 16.86 6.22
CA GLU A 33 -7.92 16.01 7.08
C GLU A 33 -6.43 16.31 6.92
N GLY A 34 -6.07 17.22 6.04
CA GLY A 34 -4.71 17.67 5.83
C GLY A 34 -3.92 16.81 4.85
N ILE A 35 -4.57 15.97 4.04
CA ILE A 35 -3.91 15.24 2.95
C ILE A 35 -3.41 16.22 1.90
N ASP A 36 -2.12 16.15 1.59
CA ASP A 36 -1.43 17.00 0.62
C ASP A 36 -1.17 16.29 -0.71
N ALA A 37 -0.94 14.98 -0.64
CA ALA A 37 -0.50 14.17 -1.76
C ALA A 37 -1.26 12.84 -1.82
N ILE A 38 -1.39 12.30 -3.02
CA ILE A 38 -2.11 11.06 -3.29
C ILE A 38 -1.25 10.14 -4.16
N MET A 39 -1.10 8.91 -3.73
CA MET A 39 -0.62 7.82 -4.58
C MET A 39 -1.83 7.04 -5.10
N ASN A 40 -2.12 7.19 -6.38
CA ASN A 40 -3.27 6.58 -7.04
C ASN A 40 -2.82 5.32 -7.79
N LEU A 41 -3.39 4.17 -7.41
CA LEU A 41 -3.08 2.86 -7.98
C LEU A 41 -4.16 2.35 -8.94
N CYS A 42 -5.20 3.14 -9.24
CA CYS A 42 -6.34 2.71 -10.02
C CYS A 42 -6.09 2.75 -11.53
N ALA A 43 -5.84 1.62 -12.16
CA ALA A 43 -5.80 1.52 -13.62
C ALA A 43 -7.20 1.69 -14.25
N GLU A 44 -8.24 1.26 -13.54
CA GLU A 44 -9.64 1.28 -13.99
C GLU A 44 -10.28 2.67 -14.02
N PHE A 45 -9.71 3.66 -13.34
CA PHE A 45 -10.19 5.05 -13.31
C PHE A 45 -9.15 5.97 -13.94
N CYS A 46 -9.05 5.93 -15.25
CA CYS A 46 -7.97 6.60 -16.00
C CYS A 46 -7.95 8.14 -15.85
N ASP A 47 -9.07 8.77 -15.50
CA ASP A 47 -9.17 10.22 -15.34
C ASP A 47 -9.05 10.71 -13.90
N LEU A 48 -9.13 9.79 -12.93
CA LEU A 48 -9.21 10.16 -11.52
C LEU A 48 -7.95 10.90 -11.04
N HIS A 49 -6.78 10.51 -11.51
CA HIS A 49 -5.53 11.16 -11.12
C HIS A 49 -5.47 12.62 -11.59
N GLU A 50 -6.02 12.94 -12.75
CA GLU A 50 -6.11 14.32 -13.24
C GLU A 50 -7.13 15.13 -12.42
N ILE A 51 -8.28 14.55 -12.09
CA ILE A 51 -9.28 15.18 -11.21
C ILE A 51 -8.67 15.50 -9.85
N GLN A 52 -7.88 14.59 -9.31
CA GLN A 52 -7.15 14.80 -8.05
C GLN A 52 -6.13 15.94 -8.14
N ARG A 53 -5.38 16.03 -9.24
CA ARG A 53 -4.45 17.16 -9.48
C ARG A 53 -5.18 18.49 -9.60
N GLN A 54 -6.27 18.53 -10.36
CA GLN A 54 -7.11 19.72 -10.50
C GLN A 54 -7.72 20.15 -9.17
N ALA A 55 -8.00 19.20 -8.29
CA ALA A 55 -8.44 19.48 -6.92
C ALA A 55 -7.32 20.02 -6.01
N GLY A 56 -6.07 20.09 -6.47
CA GLY A 56 -4.93 20.67 -5.76
C GLY A 56 -4.08 19.68 -4.97
N PHE A 57 -4.20 18.38 -5.21
CA PHE A 57 -3.30 17.38 -4.64
C PHE A 57 -2.05 17.20 -5.53
N GLU A 58 -0.92 16.92 -4.92
CA GLU A 58 0.21 16.32 -5.61
C GLU A 58 -0.09 14.83 -5.82
N VAL A 59 -0.01 14.36 -7.06
CA VAL A 59 -0.43 12.99 -7.39
C VAL A 59 0.71 12.21 -8.02
N TYR A 60 1.02 11.07 -7.43
CA TYR A 60 1.79 10.00 -8.05
C TYR A 60 0.83 8.94 -8.60
N TYR A 61 0.82 8.77 -9.91
CA TYR A 61 -0.04 7.81 -10.58
C TYR A 61 0.77 6.59 -11.01
N MET A 62 0.49 5.45 -10.37
CA MET A 62 1.05 4.15 -10.72
C MET A 62 -0.11 3.19 -11.00
N PRO A 63 -0.62 3.14 -12.24
CA PRO A 63 -1.75 2.29 -12.57
C PRO A 63 -1.39 0.82 -12.42
N VAL A 64 -2.11 0.12 -11.57
CA VAL A 64 -2.04 -1.33 -11.37
C VAL A 64 -3.41 -1.89 -11.65
N VAL A 65 -3.49 -2.89 -12.53
CA VAL A 65 -4.76 -3.58 -12.82
C VAL A 65 -5.25 -4.26 -11.55
N ASP A 66 -6.57 -4.26 -11.36
CA ASP A 66 -7.15 -4.88 -10.17
C ASP A 66 -6.74 -6.34 -10.06
N GLU A 67 -6.48 -6.78 -8.83
CA GLU A 67 -5.95 -8.10 -8.48
C GLU A 67 -4.49 -8.36 -8.91
N GLU A 68 -3.85 -7.45 -9.64
CA GLU A 68 -2.43 -7.56 -10.00
C GLU A 68 -1.53 -6.90 -8.95
N ALA A 69 -0.23 -7.15 -9.09
CA ALA A 69 0.82 -6.51 -8.33
C ALA A 69 1.63 -5.57 -9.22
N PRO A 70 2.20 -4.48 -8.69
CA PRO A 70 3.07 -3.62 -9.48
C PRO A 70 4.38 -4.34 -9.84
N GLU A 71 4.95 -3.97 -10.97
CA GLU A 71 6.32 -4.37 -11.31
C GLU A 71 7.33 -3.83 -10.29
N MET A 72 8.40 -4.58 -10.03
CA MET A 72 9.39 -4.23 -9.00
C MET A 72 10.04 -2.87 -9.24
N LYS A 73 10.29 -2.52 -10.51
CA LYS A 73 10.87 -1.22 -10.86
C LYS A 73 9.91 -0.06 -10.57
N GLU A 74 8.65 -0.23 -10.93
CA GLU A 74 7.60 0.77 -10.67
C GLU A 74 7.35 0.93 -9.18
N LEU A 75 7.31 -0.19 -8.46
CA LEU A 75 7.17 -0.18 -7.01
C LEU A 75 8.32 0.59 -6.34
N GLU A 76 9.56 0.35 -6.75
CA GLU A 76 10.73 1.06 -6.24
C GLU A 76 10.64 2.57 -6.47
N GLN A 77 10.22 2.98 -7.66
CA GLN A 77 10.04 4.41 -7.99
C GLN A 77 8.93 5.04 -7.14
N ALA A 78 7.81 4.34 -6.99
CA ALA A 78 6.70 4.81 -6.16
C ALA A 78 7.09 4.96 -4.69
N LEU A 79 7.84 3.99 -4.15
CA LEU A 79 8.32 4.04 -2.78
C LEU A 79 9.37 5.13 -2.55
N SER A 80 10.22 5.41 -3.55
CA SER A 80 11.16 6.54 -3.50
C SER A 80 10.44 7.88 -3.45
N TRP A 81 9.40 8.04 -4.27
CA TRP A 81 8.55 9.22 -4.22
C TRP A 81 7.83 9.37 -2.87
N LEU A 82 7.34 8.26 -2.32
CA LEU A 82 6.67 8.26 -1.01
C LEU A 82 7.62 8.67 0.11
N ASP A 83 8.85 8.16 0.11
CA ASP A 83 9.90 8.57 1.07
C ASP A 83 10.15 10.08 1.00
N GLU A 84 10.28 10.62 -0.21
CA GLU A 84 10.51 12.05 -0.42
C GLU A 84 9.33 12.89 0.08
N ALA A 85 8.11 12.51 -0.27
CA ALA A 85 6.91 13.22 0.15
C ALA A 85 6.78 13.25 1.68
N VAL A 86 6.99 12.11 2.33
CA VAL A 86 6.95 12.01 3.80
C VAL A 86 8.10 12.79 4.45
N TYR A 87 9.30 12.75 3.88
CA TYR A 87 10.44 13.52 4.35
C TYR A 87 10.19 15.04 4.29
N LEU A 88 9.56 15.51 3.22
CA LEU A 88 9.16 16.91 3.05
C LEU A 88 7.96 17.33 3.92
N GLY A 89 7.47 16.44 4.75
CA GLY A 89 6.40 16.73 5.70
C GLY A 89 4.98 16.62 5.15
N LYS A 90 4.82 16.09 3.94
CA LYS A 90 3.50 15.89 3.32
C LYS A 90 2.74 14.75 3.99
N LYS A 91 1.43 14.89 4.04
CA LYS A 91 0.51 13.82 4.41
C LYS A 91 -0.01 13.15 3.15
N VAL A 92 0.23 11.87 3.02
CA VAL A 92 0.00 11.09 1.79
C VAL A 92 -1.11 10.08 2.00
N LEU A 93 -2.04 10.02 1.05
CA LEU A 93 -3.01 8.93 0.91
C LEU A 93 -2.54 7.96 -0.17
N ILE A 94 -2.47 6.67 0.15
CA ILE A 94 -2.35 5.60 -0.85
C ILE A 94 -3.74 5.00 -1.04
N HIS A 95 -4.22 4.92 -2.27
CA HIS A 95 -5.49 4.28 -2.57
C HIS A 95 -5.46 3.45 -3.86
N CYS A 96 -6.28 2.43 -3.88
CA CYS A 96 -6.78 1.76 -5.07
C CYS A 96 -8.30 1.90 -5.08
N ARG A 97 -9.06 1.03 -5.75
CA ARG A 97 -10.53 1.14 -5.74
C ARG A 97 -11.11 0.97 -4.34
N HIS A 98 -10.77 -0.13 -3.67
CA HIS A 98 -11.32 -0.50 -2.36
C HIS A 98 -10.36 -0.26 -1.18
N GLY A 99 -9.11 0.11 -1.46
CA GLY A 99 -8.11 0.32 -0.42
C GLY A 99 -7.63 -0.97 0.25
N ILE A 100 -7.69 -2.11 -0.41
CA ILE A 100 -7.37 -3.43 0.16
C ILE A 100 -6.09 -3.99 -0.46
N GLY A 101 -6.18 -4.68 -1.60
CA GLY A 101 -5.12 -5.52 -2.16
C GLY A 101 -3.91 -4.77 -2.69
N ARG A 102 -4.08 -3.94 -3.71
CA ARG A 102 -3.02 -3.12 -4.31
C ARG A 102 -2.44 -2.13 -3.30
N THR A 103 -3.31 -1.46 -2.56
CA THR A 103 -2.92 -0.56 -1.47
C THR A 103 -2.13 -1.28 -0.39
N GLY A 104 -2.60 -2.44 0.05
CA GLY A 104 -1.92 -3.26 1.05
C GLY A 104 -0.55 -3.76 0.59
N THR A 105 -0.40 -4.07 -0.70
CA THR A 105 0.87 -4.47 -1.30
C THR A 105 1.90 -3.34 -1.20
N VAL A 106 1.55 -2.14 -1.64
CA VAL A 106 2.43 -0.97 -1.58
C VAL A 106 2.75 -0.59 -0.13
N LEU A 107 1.75 -0.59 0.74
CA LEU A 107 1.93 -0.27 2.16
C LEU A 107 2.91 -1.24 2.84
N ASN A 108 2.77 -2.54 2.61
CA ASN A 108 3.70 -3.54 3.16
C ASN A 108 5.13 -3.31 2.68
N ALA A 109 5.31 -3.11 1.37
CA ALA A 109 6.62 -2.83 0.79
C ALA A 109 7.25 -1.56 1.40
N TYR A 110 6.45 -0.51 1.60
CA TYR A 110 6.91 0.71 2.25
C TYR A 110 7.39 0.49 3.68
N LEU A 111 6.65 -0.27 4.48
CA LEU A 111 7.05 -0.56 5.86
C LEU A 111 8.35 -1.38 5.91
N LEU A 112 8.55 -2.31 4.99
CA LEU A 112 9.81 -3.06 4.85
C LEU A 112 10.97 -2.14 4.46
N ARG A 113 10.74 -1.24 3.50
CA ARG A 113 11.72 -0.23 3.08
C ARG A 113 12.15 0.67 4.23
N ARG A 114 11.22 1.04 5.11
CA ARG A 114 11.50 1.86 6.30
C ARG A 114 12.19 1.11 7.43
N GLY A 115 12.57 -0.14 7.20
CA GLY A 115 13.31 -0.95 8.16
C GLY A 115 12.47 -1.54 9.29
N LEU A 116 11.16 -1.43 9.22
CA LEU A 116 10.29 -2.23 10.06
C LEU A 116 10.45 -3.69 9.63
N GLY A 117 11.06 -4.52 10.45
CA GLY A 117 11.08 -5.95 10.17
C GLY A 117 9.67 -6.51 9.96
N HIS A 118 9.54 -7.62 9.24
CA HIS A 118 8.25 -8.25 8.92
C HIS A 118 7.33 -8.41 10.13
N LYS A 119 7.90 -8.69 11.29
CA LYS A 119 7.15 -8.86 12.54
C LYS A 119 6.45 -7.57 12.99
N LEU A 120 7.14 -6.43 12.92
CA LEU A 120 6.55 -5.14 13.29
C LEU A 120 5.58 -4.65 12.21
N ALA A 121 5.91 -4.84 10.94
CA ALA A 121 5.01 -4.56 9.83
C ALA A 121 3.72 -5.39 9.96
N GLY A 122 3.84 -6.70 10.19
CA GLY A 122 2.70 -7.59 10.39
C GLY A 122 1.83 -7.22 11.59
N ARG A 123 2.43 -6.82 12.72
CA ARG A 123 1.66 -6.35 13.88
C ARG A 123 0.91 -5.05 13.56
N LYS A 124 1.57 -4.10 12.89
CA LYS A 124 0.95 -2.82 12.52
C LYS A 124 -0.20 -3.02 11.56
N LEU A 125 -0.11 -4.01 10.67
CA LEU A 125 -1.12 -4.31 9.65
C LEU A 125 -2.19 -5.32 10.10
N LYS A 126 -2.03 -5.97 11.25
CA LYS A 126 -2.89 -7.08 11.69
C LYS A 126 -4.38 -6.73 11.67
N ASN A 127 -4.72 -5.52 12.07
CA ASN A 127 -6.11 -5.04 12.16
C ASN A 127 -6.52 -4.14 10.99
N MET A 128 -5.67 -3.99 9.97
CA MET A 128 -5.97 -3.14 8.82
C MET A 128 -6.66 -3.94 7.72
N ARG A 129 -7.57 -3.26 6.99
CA ARG A 129 -8.19 -3.81 5.78
C ARG A 129 -7.19 -3.93 4.62
N SER A 130 -6.23 -3.01 4.55
CA SER A 130 -5.24 -2.94 3.47
C SER A 130 -4.21 -4.06 3.62
N LYS A 131 -4.46 -5.15 2.93
CA LYS A 131 -3.63 -6.36 2.92
C LYS A 131 -3.53 -6.90 1.50
N PRO A 132 -2.42 -7.56 1.11
CA PRO A 132 -2.39 -8.29 -0.15
C PRO A 132 -3.57 -9.27 -0.21
N ALA A 133 -4.27 -9.28 -1.35
CA ALA A 133 -5.53 -10.02 -1.53
C ALA A 133 -5.34 -11.34 -2.29
N ASN A 134 -4.15 -11.58 -2.87
CA ASN A 134 -3.87 -12.77 -3.65
C ASN A 134 -2.38 -13.13 -3.63
N PHE A 135 -2.05 -14.27 -4.24
CA PHE A 135 -0.70 -14.78 -4.28
C PHE A 135 0.31 -13.84 -4.95
N GLU A 136 -0.04 -13.23 -6.07
CA GLU A 136 0.87 -12.33 -6.82
C GLU A 136 1.27 -11.11 -5.97
N GLN A 137 0.32 -10.51 -5.29
CA GLN A 137 0.55 -9.38 -4.41
C GLN A 137 1.43 -9.79 -3.21
N TRP A 138 1.12 -10.90 -2.57
CA TRP A 138 1.91 -11.46 -1.48
C TRP A 138 3.35 -11.79 -1.93
N TRP A 139 3.50 -12.44 -3.09
CA TRP A 139 4.80 -12.81 -3.63
C TRP A 139 5.67 -11.59 -3.96
N THR A 140 5.05 -10.54 -4.49
CA THR A 140 5.73 -9.26 -4.75
C THR A 140 6.31 -8.66 -3.47
N ILE A 141 5.57 -8.68 -2.37
CA ILE A 141 6.05 -8.21 -1.07
C ILE A 141 7.25 -9.04 -0.60
N ARG A 142 7.19 -10.35 -0.74
CA ARG A 142 8.30 -11.23 -0.34
C ARG A 142 9.55 -10.98 -1.16
N ARG A 143 9.42 -10.83 -2.47
CA ARG A 143 10.56 -10.47 -3.33
C ARG A 143 11.13 -9.11 -2.96
N TYR A 144 10.28 -8.15 -2.66
CA TYR A 144 10.73 -6.84 -2.19
C TYR A 144 11.48 -6.94 -0.86
N GLY A 145 10.96 -7.69 0.08
CA GLY A 145 11.61 -7.93 1.36
C GLY A 145 12.98 -8.58 1.22
N LYS A 146 13.15 -9.53 0.28
CA LYS A 146 14.46 -10.12 -0.03
C LYS A 146 15.42 -9.08 -0.60
N LYS A 147 14.97 -8.26 -1.54
CA LYS A 147 15.76 -7.17 -2.13
C LYS A 147 16.28 -6.21 -1.05
N GLU A 148 15.44 -5.87 -0.08
CA GLU A 148 15.79 -5.01 1.04
C GLU A 148 16.59 -5.73 2.15
N GLY A 149 16.95 -7.00 1.97
CA GLY A 149 17.67 -7.80 2.96
C GLY A 149 16.84 -8.13 4.21
N ARG A 150 15.51 -8.08 4.12
CA ARG A 150 14.59 -8.23 5.25
C ARG A 150 14.10 -9.66 5.49
N LEU A 151 14.28 -10.55 4.51
CA LEU A 151 13.97 -11.97 4.66
C LEU A 151 14.68 -12.84 3.64
N THR A 152 14.81 -14.13 3.98
CA THR A 152 15.20 -15.18 3.06
C THR A 152 13.96 -15.79 2.43
N ILE A 153 13.89 -15.79 1.09
CA ILE A 153 12.77 -16.36 0.35
C ILE A 153 13.08 -17.82 -0.01
N ARG A 154 12.10 -18.69 0.26
CA ARG A 154 12.02 -20.00 -0.40
C ARG A 154 11.08 -19.88 -1.59
N GLU A 155 11.41 -20.54 -2.69
CA GLU A 155 10.48 -20.65 -3.80
C GLU A 155 9.18 -21.30 -3.33
N PRO A 156 8.02 -20.71 -3.65
CA PRO A 156 6.75 -21.27 -3.25
C PRO A 156 6.49 -22.56 -4.02
N SER A 157 5.89 -23.55 -3.35
CA SER A 157 5.43 -24.77 -4.02
C SER A 157 4.34 -24.46 -5.06
N LEU A 158 4.14 -25.39 -5.98
CA LEU A 158 3.08 -25.25 -6.99
C LEU A 158 1.69 -25.15 -6.35
N GLU A 159 1.50 -25.83 -5.22
CA GLU A 159 0.28 -25.79 -4.43
C GLU A 159 0.04 -24.38 -3.86
N MET A 160 1.08 -23.73 -3.35
CA MET A 160 0.99 -22.36 -2.87
C MET A 160 0.63 -21.37 -3.98
N LYS A 161 1.15 -21.57 -5.19
CA LYS A 161 0.85 -20.70 -6.34
C LYS A 161 -0.62 -20.77 -6.77
N ASN A 162 -1.29 -21.87 -6.48
CA ASN A 162 -2.69 -22.12 -6.83
C ASN A 162 -3.68 -21.73 -5.71
N LEU A 163 -3.20 -21.33 -4.55
CA LEU A 163 -4.06 -20.89 -3.45
C LEU A 163 -4.57 -19.47 -3.69
N VAL A 164 -5.87 -19.31 -3.63
CA VAL A 164 -6.56 -18.01 -3.74
C VAL A 164 -6.66 -17.32 -2.37
N ASP A 165 -6.66 -18.11 -1.29
CA ASP A 165 -6.75 -17.60 0.07
C ASP A 165 -5.36 -17.37 0.67
N LEU A 166 -5.09 -16.15 1.05
CA LEU A 166 -3.81 -15.73 1.62
C LEU A 166 -3.75 -15.84 3.15
N ALA A 167 -4.84 -16.16 3.83
CA ALA A 167 -4.86 -16.18 5.28
C ALA A 167 -3.77 -17.08 5.89
N PRO A 168 -3.53 -18.32 5.39
CA PRO A 168 -2.42 -19.16 5.85
C PRO A 168 -1.05 -18.54 5.61
N PHE A 169 -0.86 -17.81 4.49
CA PHE A 169 0.41 -17.19 4.15
C PHE A 169 0.72 -15.95 4.99
N LEU A 170 -0.32 -15.24 5.41
CA LEU A 170 -0.17 -14.09 6.30
C LEU A 170 0.25 -14.51 7.70
N GLU A 171 -0.17 -15.69 8.15
CA GLU A 171 0.30 -16.29 9.41
C GLU A 171 1.76 -16.72 9.29
N ASP A 172 2.15 -17.39 8.22
CA ASP A 172 3.54 -17.74 7.92
C ASP A 172 4.40 -16.49 7.72
N TYR A 173 3.87 -15.47 7.08
CA TYR A 173 4.53 -14.18 6.92
C TYR A 173 4.78 -13.50 8.27
N ALA A 174 3.83 -13.58 9.18
CA ALA A 174 4.00 -13.11 10.56
C ALA A 174 4.95 -14.00 11.38
N GLY A 175 5.00 -15.31 11.10
CA GLY A 175 5.83 -16.30 11.78
C GLY A 175 7.29 -16.33 11.30
N LEU A 176 7.54 -16.08 10.02
CA LEU A 176 8.89 -16.02 9.43
C LEU A 176 9.67 -14.78 9.85
N SER A 177 9.00 -13.80 10.42
CA SER A 177 9.61 -12.59 10.97
C SER A 177 10.53 -12.83 12.18
N GLY A 178 10.61 -14.05 12.69
CA GLY A 178 11.49 -14.45 13.78
C GLY A 178 12.91 -14.85 13.35
N ARG A 179 13.21 -14.89 12.05
CA ARG A 179 14.53 -15.22 11.52
C ARG A 179 15.10 -14.06 10.70
N VAL A 180 15.31 -12.94 11.36
CA VAL A 180 16.38 -12.03 10.96
C VAL A 180 17.62 -12.66 11.56
N GLU A 181 18.44 -13.29 10.76
CA GLU A 181 19.82 -13.55 11.14
C GLU A 181 20.49 -12.17 11.24
N ASP A 182 21.00 -11.87 12.43
CA ASP A 182 21.86 -10.72 12.72
C ASP A 182 23.11 -10.70 11.83
#